data_f3a242d514862f104074155a92876d9e
#
_entry.id   f3a242d514862f104074155a92876d9e
#
_cell.length_a   1.000
_cell.length_b   1.000
_cell.length_c   1.000
_cell.angle_alpha   90.00
_cell.angle_beta   90.00
_cell.angle_gamma   90.00
#
_symmetry.space_group_name_H-M   'P 1'
#
loop_
_entity.id
_entity.type
_entity.pdbx_description
1 polymer ?
#
loop_
_entity_poly.entity_id
_entity_poly.type
_entity_poly.pdbx_seq_one_letter_code
_entity_poly.pdbx_strand_id
1 'polypeptide(L)' 'VEHLNLRHLHYFWMIARSGSIVRAAESLDLSPQTLSGQLATLEASLGGALFKRANRSLQLTDFGKTVFSYADDIF' A
#
# COMPACT_ATOMS: atom_id res chain seq x y z
N VAL A 1 12.51 -3.20 10.97
CA VAL A 1 11.95 -1.85 10.87
C VAL A 1 11.33 -1.50 12.20
N GLU A 2 12.02 -0.62 12.96
CA GLU A 2 11.62 -0.29 14.32
C GLU A 2 10.30 0.46 14.40
N HIS A 3 10.01 1.27 13.38
CA HIS A 3 8.88 2.18 13.41
C HIS A 3 7.87 1.89 12.32
N LEU A 4 7.71 0.60 11.99
CA LEU A 4 6.71 0.20 11.02
C LEU A 4 5.32 0.54 11.55
N ASN A 5 4.59 1.36 10.80
CA ASN A 5 3.24 1.70 11.16
C ASN A 5 2.29 0.63 10.61
N LEU A 6 1.74 -0.17 11.51
CA LEU A 6 0.84 -1.26 11.11
C LEU A 6 -0.42 -0.75 10.40
N ARG A 7 -0.86 0.46 10.73
CA ARG A 7 -2.00 1.06 10.03
C ARG A 7 -1.66 1.33 8.57
N HIS A 8 -0.48 1.90 8.31
CA HIS A 8 -0.04 2.15 6.95
C HIS A 8 0.17 0.84 6.19
N LEU A 9 0.68 -0.18 6.85
CA LEU A 9 0.84 -1.49 6.25
C LEU A 9 -0.51 -2.10 5.88
N HIS A 10 -1.50 -1.94 6.75
CA HIS A 10 -2.86 -2.40 6.49
C HIS A 10 -3.45 -1.66 5.26
N TYR A 11 -3.23 -0.36 5.17
CA TYR A 11 -3.70 0.41 4.02
C TYR A 11 -3.06 -0.08 2.72
N PHE A 12 -1.77 -0.33 2.75
CA PHE A 12 -1.06 -0.89 1.60
C PHE A 12 -1.67 -2.24 1.20
N TRP A 13 -1.91 -3.11 2.17
CA TRP A 13 -2.50 -4.42 1.93
C TRP A 13 -3.89 -4.30 1.31
N MET A 14 -4.70 -3.37 1.78
CA MET A 14 -6.03 -3.13 1.21
C MET A 14 -5.94 -2.64 -0.24
N ILE A 15 -5.02 -1.73 -0.51
CA ILE A 15 -4.80 -1.23 -1.89
C ILE A 15 -4.38 -2.38 -2.80
N ALA A 16 -3.46 -3.20 -2.35
CA ALA A 16 -2.95 -4.31 -3.15
C ALA A 16 -4.05 -5.32 -3.46
N ARG A 17 -4.90 -5.61 -2.50
CA ARG A 17 -6.00 -6.56 -2.67
C ARG A 17 -7.09 -6.03 -3.59
N SER A 18 -7.41 -4.76 -3.49
CA SER A 18 -8.46 -4.16 -4.31
C SER A 18 -7.98 -3.80 -5.71
N GLY A 19 -6.68 -3.59 -5.87
CA GLY A 19 -6.10 -3.15 -7.14
C GLY A 19 -6.37 -1.69 -7.45
N SER A 20 -6.89 -0.91 -6.49
CA SER A 20 -7.29 0.47 -6.72
C SER A 20 -7.20 1.28 -5.44
N ILE A 21 -6.54 2.43 -5.52
CA ILE A 21 -6.46 3.36 -4.40
C ILE A 21 -7.86 3.92 -4.08
N VAL A 22 -8.64 4.21 -5.11
CA VAL A 22 -9.99 4.77 -4.93
C VAL A 22 -10.89 3.79 -4.19
N ARG A 23 -10.89 2.54 -4.59
CA ARG A 23 -11.71 1.51 -3.93
C ARG A 23 -11.28 1.27 -2.49
N ALA A 24 -9.96 1.20 -2.27
CA ALA A 24 -9.44 1.02 -0.92
C ALA A 24 -9.82 2.20 -0.04
N ALA A 25 -9.71 3.42 -0.56
CA ALA A 25 -10.08 4.62 0.18
C ALA A 25 -11.56 4.60 0.58
N GLU A 26 -12.44 4.18 -0.34
CA GLU A 26 -13.85 4.03 -0.02
C GLU A 26 -14.08 3.06 1.13
N SER A 27 -13.42 1.90 1.07
CA SER A 27 -13.56 0.88 2.12
C SER A 27 -13.03 1.36 3.46
N LEU A 28 -12.04 2.23 3.45
CA LEU A 28 -11.40 2.74 4.66
C LEU A 28 -12.01 4.06 5.14
N ASP A 29 -12.98 4.58 4.40
CA ASP A 29 -13.61 5.87 4.71
C ASP A 29 -12.58 7.01 4.72
N LEU A 30 -11.69 7.00 3.75
CA LEU A 30 -10.64 8.00 3.58
C LEU A 30 -10.74 8.62 2.19
N SER A 31 -10.18 9.82 2.03
CA SER A 31 -10.03 10.37 0.69
C SER A 31 -8.86 9.68 -0.03
N PRO A 32 -8.92 9.56 -1.36
CA PRO A 32 -7.80 9.00 -2.10
C PRO A 32 -6.49 9.74 -1.88
N GLN A 33 -6.54 11.06 -1.71
CA GLN A 33 -5.34 11.85 -1.45
C GLN A 33 -4.71 11.49 -0.12
N THR A 34 -5.53 11.32 0.92
CA THR A 34 -5.04 10.94 2.25
C THR A 34 -4.40 9.56 2.18
N LEU A 35 -5.07 8.60 1.54
CA LEU A 35 -4.55 7.25 1.44
C LEU A 35 -3.25 7.22 0.63
N SER A 36 -3.20 7.94 -0.47
CA SER A 36 -2.01 8.05 -1.30
C SER A 36 -0.82 8.64 -0.52
N GLY A 37 -1.09 9.67 0.29
CA GLY A 37 -0.05 10.28 1.13
C GLY A 37 0.47 9.32 2.18
N GLN A 38 -0.39 8.52 2.78
CA GLN A 38 0.01 7.54 3.77
C GLN A 38 0.80 6.39 3.14
N LEU A 39 0.44 6.00 1.92
CA LEU A 39 1.20 5.02 1.17
C LEU A 39 2.62 5.54 0.87
N ALA A 40 2.73 6.81 0.47
CA ALA A 40 4.03 7.42 0.20
C ALA A 40 4.89 7.46 1.47
N THR A 41 4.28 7.74 2.62
CA THR A 41 4.99 7.72 3.90
C THR A 41 5.51 6.32 4.21
N LEU A 42 4.72 5.30 3.96
CA LEU A 42 5.16 3.92 4.15
C LEU A 42 6.30 3.56 3.22
N GLU A 43 6.21 3.94 1.95
CA GLU A 43 7.28 3.68 0.99
C GLU A 43 8.59 4.35 1.40
N ALA A 44 8.51 5.58 1.87
CA ALA A 44 9.70 6.29 2.36
C ALA A 44 10.29 5.60 3.59
N SER A 45 9.44 5.13 4.48
CA SER A 45 9.86 4.42 5.69
C SER A 45 10.55 3.10 5.36
N LEU A 46 10.07 2.38 4.35
CA LEU A 46 10.61 1.10 3.95
C LEU A 46 11.78 1.21 2.97
N GLY A 47 11.95 2.38 2.37
CA GLY A 47 13.07 2.63 1.47
C GLY A 47 12.86 2.16 0.03
N GLY A 48 11.62 1.98 -0.40
CA GLY A 48 11.37 1.56 -1.77
C GLY A 48 9.92 1.69 -2.17
N ALA A 49 9.70 1.78 -3.48
CA ALA A 49 8.36 1.87 -4.04
C ALA A 49 7.66 0.51 -3.95
N LEU A 50 6.41 0.52 -3.51
CA LEU A 50 5.60 -0.68 -3.38
C LEU A 50 4.76 -0.94 -4.62
N PHE A 51 4.38 0.11 -5.33
CA PHE A 51 3.56 0.03 -6.54
C PHE A 51 4.22 0.72 -7.71
N LYS A 52 3.88 0.26 -8.89
CA LYS A 52 4.24 0.91 -10.15
C LYS A 52 2.99 0.95 -11.03
N ARG A 53 2.95 1.88 -11.97
CA ARG A 53 1.87 1.94 -12.93
C ARG A 53 2.31 1.22 -14.20
N ALA A 54 1.45 0.34 -14.68
CA ALA A 54 1.66 -0.37 -15.93
C ALA A 54 0.32 -0.50 -16.65
N ASN A 55 0.24 0.00 -17.87
CA ASN A 55 -0.98 -0.08 -18.69
C ASN A 55 -2.22 0.42 -17.95
N ARG A 56 -2.11 1.56 -17.28
CA ARG A 56 -3.19 2.19 -16.50
C ARG A 56 -3.62 1.41 -15.28
N SER A 57 -2.93 0.32 -14.95
CA SER A 57 -3.23 -0.42 -13.74
C SER A 57 -2.14 -0.21 -12.70
N LEU A 58 -2.50 -0.45 -11.46
CA LEU A 58 -1.59 -0.37 -10.34
C LEU A 58 -1.06 -1.77 -10.07
N GLN A 59 0.24 -1.95 -10.14
CA GLN A 59 0.86 -3.25 -9.95
C GLN A 59 1.91 -3.17 -8.85
N LEU A 60 2.12 -4.28 -8.15
CA LEU A 60 3.18 -4.36 -7.16
C LEU A 60 4.54 -4.42 -7.83
N THR A 61 5.51 -3.70 -7.27
CA THR A 61 6.91 -3.90 -7.60
C THR A 61 7.36 -5.24 -7.00
N ASP A 62 8.56 -5.70 -7.33
CA ASP A 62 9.11 -6.89 -6.68
C ASP A 62 9.21 -6.69 -5.17
N PHE A 63 9.67 -5.50 -4.75
CA PHE A 63 9.70 -5.14 -3.34
C PHE A 63 8.29 -5.14 -2.75
N GLY A 64 7.33 -4.60 -3.48
CA GLY A 64 5.92 -4.59 -3.06
C GLY A 64 5.38 -6.00 -2.86
N LYS A 65 5.75 -6.94 -3.72
CA LYS A 65 5.31 -8.33 -3.58
C LYS A 65 5.84 -8.97 -2.30
N THR A 66 7.08 -8.67 -1.97
CA THR A 66 7.68 -9.15 -0.73
C THR A 66 6.95 -8.59 0.48
N VAL A 67 6.70 -7.28 0.48
CA VAL A 67 5.98 -6.62 1.57
C VAL A 67 4.54 -7.10 1.65
N PHE A 68 3.90 -7.33 0.51
CA PHE A 68 2.53 -7.84 0.49
C PHE A 68 2.44 -9.23 1.13
N SER A 69 3.39 -10.10 0.84
CA SER A 69 3.43 -11.43 1.44
C SER A 69 3.52 -11.33 2.97
N TYR A 70 4.32 -10.38 3.47
CA TYR A 70 4.45 -10.11 4.88
C TYR A 70 3.12 -9.61 5.47
N ALA A 71 2.50 -8.66 4.81
CA ALA A 71 1.24 -8.09 5.27
C ALA A 71 0.11 -9.12 5.25
N ASP A 72 0.10 -9.97 4.24
CA ASP A 72 -0.92 -11.00 4.09
C ASP A 72 -0.83 -12.04 5.22
N ASP A 73 0.36 -12.27 5.74
CA ASP A 73 0.53 -13.14 6.91
C ASP A 73 0.02 -12.49 8.20
N ILE A 74 0.08 -11.17 8.28
CA ILE A 74 -0.37 -10.43 9.47
C ILE A 74 -1.88 -10.25 9.47
N PHE A 75 -2.43 -9.93 8.30
CA PHE A 75 -3.85 -9.62 8.15
C PHE A 75 -4.59 -10.75 7.44
#